data_f70fd70ab4f2b67147e66ba9cf5cc62c
#
_entry.id   f70fd70ab4f2b67147e66ba9cf5cc62c
#
_cell.length_a   1.000
_cell.length_b   1.000
_cell.length_c   1.000
_cell.angle_alpha   90.00
_cell.angle_beta   90.00
_cell.angle_gamma   90.00
#
_symmetry.space_group_name_H-M   'P 1'
#
loop_
_entity.id
_entity.type
_entity.pdbx_description
1 polymer ?
#
loop_
_entity_poly.entity_id
_entity_poly.type
_entity_poly.pdbx_seq_one_letter_code
_entity_poly.pdbx_strand_id
1 'polypeptide(L)'
;MLNFIEIGRTVVVMRERKGLTQEKLALEAEMSVTYLRRIEHGRANPTRRALDRVAAILGMELSTLLQLSEGGQKSREESRALCDGEEARHA
;
A
#
# COMPACT_ATOMS: atom_id res chain seq x y z
N MET A 1 5.22 5.76 10.26
CA MET A 1 3.93 6.39 9.94
C MET A 1 3.43 5.92 8.59
N LEU A 2 2.14 5.67 8.49
CA LEU A 2 1.56 5.23 7.23
C LEU A 2 1.49 6.38 6.25
N ASN A 3 1.80 6.09 5.00
CA ASN A 3 1.74 7.06 3.92
C ASN A 3 0.84 6.48 2.84
N PHE A 4 -0.32 7.10 2.64
CA PHE A 4 -1.31 6.55 1.70
C PHE A 4 -0.82 6.56 0.27
N ILE A 5 0.06 7.51 -0.09
CA ILE A 5 0.64 7.52 -1.42
C ILE A 5 1.52 6.29 -1.63
N GLU A 6 2.35 5.96 -0.64
CA GLU A 6 3.22 4.79 -0.75
C GLU A 6 2.42 3.50 -0.72
N ILE A 7 1.38 3.44 0.10
CA ILE A 7 0.50 2.28 0.11
C ILE A 7 -0.11 2.09 -1.28
N GLY A 8 -0.59 3.17 -1.89
CA GLY A 8 -1.17 3.09 -3.22
C GLY A 8 -0.17 2.60 -4.25
N ARG A 9 1.06 3.10 -4.21
CA ARG A 9 2.11 2.67 -5.12
C ARG A 9 2.42 1.18 -4.97
N THR A 10 2.47 0.71 -3.73
CA THR A 10 2.72 -0.70 -3.47
C THR A 10 1.60 -1.55 -4.04
N VAL A 11 0.35 -1.11 -3.88
CA VAL A 11 -0.78 -1.83 -4.44
C VAL A 11 -0.65 -1.91 -5.97
N VAL A 12 -0.29 -0.81 -6.63
CA VAL A 12 -0.13 -0.82 -8.09
C VAL A 12 0.95 -1.82 -8.50
N VAL A 13 2.11 -1.77 -7.86
CA VAL A 13 3.22 -2.64 -8.22
C VAL A 13 2.84 -4.10 -8.04
N MET A 14 2.24 -4.43 -6.90
CA MET A 14 1.89 -5.81 -6.61
C MET A 14 0.77 -6.30 -7.52
N ARG A 15 -0.20 -5.43 -7.81
CA ARG A 15 -1.28 -5.75 -8.73
C ARG A 15 -0.74 -6.09 -10.12
N GLU A 16 0.16 -5.24 -10.61
CA GLU A 16 0.73 -5.43 -11.95
C GLU A 16 1.59 -6.68 -12.01
N ARG A 17 2.32 -6.98 -10.94
CA ARG A 17 3.10 -8.21 -10.89
C ARG A 17 2.23 -9.46 -10.98
N LYS A 18 1.01 -9.38 -10.49
CA LYS A 18 0.08 -10.49 -10.58
C LYS A 18 -0.71 -10.49 -11.89
N GLY A 19 -0.50 -9.48 -12.72
CA GLY A 19 -1.23 -9.39 -13.98
C GLY A 19 -2.69 -9.03 -13.81
N LEU A 20 -3.05 -8.35 -12.73
CA LEU A 20 -4.44 -7.99 -12.47
C LEU A 20 -4.73 -6.58 -12.97
N THR A 21 -5.90 -6.41 -13.59
CA THR A 21 -6.40 -5.09 -13.90
C THR A 21 -7.01 -4.46 -12.66
N GLN A 22 -7.20 -3.14 -12.69
CA GLN A 22 -7.90 -2.46 -11.61
C GLN A 22 -9.29 -3.04 -11.42
N GLU A 23 -10.00 -3.27 -12.53
CA GLU A 23 -11.34 -3.81 -12.47
C GLU A 23 -11.37 -5.18 -11.80
N LYS A 24 -10.40 -6.02 -12.14
CA LYS A 24 -10.36 -7.37 -11.57
C LYS A 24 -10.06 -7.33 -10.08
N LEU A 25 -9.09 -6.53 -9.69
CA LEU A 25 -8.76 -6.42 -8.27
C LEU A 25 -9.93 -5.85 -7.47
N ALA A 26 -10.56 -4.80 -8.01
CA ALA A 26 -11.70 -4.20 -7.31
C ALA A 26 -12.83 -5.20 -7.14
N LEU A 27 -13.11 -5.95 -8.19
CA LEU A 27 -14.17 -6.97 -8.13
C LEU A 27 -13.87 -8.00 -7.04
N GLU A 28 -12.67 -8.53 -7.02
CA GLU A 28 -12.32 -9.55 -6.06
C GLU A 28 -12.22 -9.02 -4.64
N ALA A 29 -11.82 -7.77 -4.48
CA ALA A 29 -11.74 -7.14 -3.17
C ALA A 29 -13.09 -6.56 -2.73
N GLU A 30 -14.13 -6.72 -3.54
CA GLU A 30 -15.50 -6.30 -3.23
C GLU A 30 -15.59 -4.79 -3.01
N MET A 31 -14.97 -4.03 -3.90
CA MET A 31 -15.02 -2.57 -3.86
C MET A 31 -15.22 -2.04 -5.27
N SER A 32 -15.61 -0.76 -5.37
CA SER A 32 -15.75 -0.13 -6.67
C SER A 32 -14.38 0.15 -7.26
N VAL A 33 -14.30 0.16 -8.59
CA VAL A 33 -13.05 0.50 -9.25
C VAL A 33 -12.66 1.96 -8.98
N THR A 34 -13.65 2.83 -8.82
CA THR A 34 -13.39 4.23 -8.47
C THR A 34 -12.68 4.33 -7.13
N TYR A 35 -13.14 3.57 -6.14
CA TYR A 35 -12.51 3.57 -4.83
C TYR A 35 -11.08 3.01 -4.91
N LEU A 36 -10.89 1.91 -5.64
CA LEU A 36 -9.56 1.34 -5.81
C LEU A 36 -8.61 2.34 -6.47
N ARG A 37 -9.07 3.04 -7.50
CA ARG A 37 -8.25 4.07 -8.15
C ARG A 37 -7.82 5.14 -7.17
N ARG A 38 -8.71 5.56 -6.30
CA ARG A 38 -8.37 6.57 -5.30
C ARG A 38 -7.34 6.03 -4.30
N ILE A 39 -7.46 4.75 -3.93
CA ILE A 39 -6.46 4.13 -3.08
C ILE A 39 -5.09 4.15 -3.77
N GLU A 40 -5.06 3.76 -5.04
CA GLU A 40 -3.81 3.67 -5.78
C GLU A 40 -3.14 5.03 -5.98
N HIS A 41 -3.94 6.10 -6.02
CA HIS A 41 -3.40 7.44 -6.16
C HIS A 41 -3.15 8.14 -4.83
N GLY A 42 -3.37 7.46 -3.73
CA GLY A 42 -3.17 8.05 -2.41
C GLY A 42 -4.19 9.08 -2.03
N ARG A 43 -5.36 9.06 -2.68
CA ARG A 43 -6.41 10.06 -2.46
C ARG A 43 -7.56 9.56 -1.60
N ALA A 44 -7.49 8.32 -1.16
CA ALA A 44 -8.46 7.77 -0.26
C ALA A 44 -7.77 7.47 1.06
N ASN A 45 -8.57 7.46 2.11
CA ASN A 45 -8.13 7.01 3.43
C ASN A 45 -8.79 5.63 3.62
N PRO A 46 -8.19 4.57 3.07
CA PRO A 46 -8.87 3.27 3.07
C PRO A 46 -8.98 2.72 4.47
N THR A 47 -10.06 2.00 4.72
CA THR A 47 -10.23 1.32 5.98
C THR A 47 -9.25 0.15 6.05
N ARG A 48 -8.97 -0.28 7.28
CA ARG A 48 -8.14 -1.46 7.47
C ARG A 48 -8.75 -2.66 6.77
N ARG A 49 -10.07 -2.77 6.79
CA ARG A 49 -10.76 -3.89 6.16
C ARG A 49 -10.56 -3.88 4.65
N ALA A 50 -10.64 -2.70 4.04
CA ALA A 50 -10.42 -2.58 2.60
C ALA A 50 -8.98 -2.98 2.24
N LEU A 51 -8.01 -2.51 3.02
CA LEU A 51 -6.61 -2.86 2.77
C LEU A 51 -6.35 -4.34 2.99
N ASP A 52 -7.02 -4.93 3.98
CA ASP A 52 -6.88 -6.35 4.27
C ASP A 52 -7.37 -7.19 3.07
N ARG A 53 -8.50 -6.78 2.50
CA ARG A 53 -9.05 -7.48 1.33
C ARG A 53 -8.10 -7.37 0.13
N VAL A 54 -7.57 -6.17 -0.11
CA VAL A 54 -6.63 -5.97 -1.22
C VAL A 54 -5.39 -6.83 -1.00
N ALA A 55 -4.85 -6.82 0.22
CA ALA A 55 -3.65 -7.61 0.52
C ALA A 55 -3.92 -9.10 0.30
N ALA A 56 -5.08 -9.59 0.72
CA ALA A 56 -5.42 -11.00 0.55
C ALA A 56 -5.44 -11.40 -0.93
N ILE A 57 -6.03 -10.56 -1.79
CA ILE A 57 -6.06 -10.83 -3.22
C ILE A 57 -4.65 -10.81 -3.80
N LEU A 58 -3.80 -9.94 -3.28
CA LEU A 58 -2.41 -9.85 -3.74
C LEU A 58 -1.54 -10.96 -3.15
N GLY A 59 -2.12 -11.83 -2.31
CA GLY A 59 -1.40 -13.00 -1.79
C GLY A 59 -0.50 -12.69 -0.62
N MET A 60 -0.81 -11.67 0.16
CA MET A 60 0.02 -11.29 1.30
C MET A 60 -0.86 -10.87 2.47
N GLU A 61 -0.24 -10.81 3.64
CA GLU A 61 -0.92 -10.28 4.82
C GLU A 61 -0.87 -8.76 4.80
N LEU A 62 -1.83 -8.14 5.48
CA LEU A 62 -1.87 -6.69 5.58
C LEU A 62 -0.58 -6.15 6.17
N SER A 63 -0.02 -6.80 7.18
CA SER A 63 1.22 -6.35 7.79
C SER A 63 2.35 -6.31 6.75
N THR A 64 2.40 -7.29 5.86
CA THR A 64 3.40 -7.33 4.81
C THR A 64 3.20 -6.18 3.84
N LEU A 65 1.96 -5.91 3.46
CA LEU A 65 1.66 -4.79 2.56
C LEU A 65 2.14 -3.48 3.16
N LEU A 66 1.86 -3.26 4.44
CA LEU A 66 2.26 -2.04 5.11
C LEU A 66 3.77 -1.93 5.25
N GLN A 67 4.45 -3.05 5.51
CA GLN A 67 5.90 -3.05 5.58
C GLN A 67 6.54 -2.70 4.26
N LEU A 68 6.02 -3.23 3.17
CA LEU A 68 6.54 -2.91 1.84
C LEU A 68 6.37 -1.42 1.53
N SER A 69 5.26 -0.86 1.98
CA SER A 69 5.01 0.56 1.77
C SER A 69 5.98 1.43 2.54
N GLU A 70 6.31 1.02 3.76
CA GLU A 70 7.30 1.75 4.56
C GLU A 70 8.71 1.49 4.09
N GLY A 71 8.98 0.26 3.69
CA GLY A 71 10.31 -0.11 3.23
C GLY A 71 10.78 0.70 2.06
N GLY A 72 9.86 1.06 1.17
CA GLY A 72 10.23 1.89 0.04
C GLY A 72 10.74 3.25 0.44
N GLN A 73 10.30 3.76 1.58
CA GLN A 73 10.77 5.03 2.09
C GLN A 73 12.13 4.91 2.73
N LYS A 74 12.41 3.76 3.33
CA LYS A 74 13.66 3.56 4.03
C LYS A 74 14.82 3.32 3.11
N SER A 75 14.57 2.99 1.90
CA SER A 75 15.65 2.62 1.01
C SER A 75 16.61 3.76 0.79
N ARG A 76 16.30 4.82 1.38
CA ARG A 76 17.28 5.84 1.49
C ARG A 76 17.82 5.84 2.86
N GLU A 77 17.91 5.06 3.46
CA GLU A 77 18.45 5.03 4.53
C GLU A 77 18.94 4.94 5.23
N GLU A 78 19.09 4.55 5.07
CA GLU A 78 19.41 4.34 5.97
C GLU A 78 19.52 5.03 6.66
N SER A 79 19.23 5.35 6.39
CA SER A 79 18.97 5.83 7.16
C SER A 79 18.58 6.28 7.86
N ARG A 80 18.28 6.00 8.17
CA ARG A 80 17.69 6.13 9.09
C ARG A 80 17.82 6.35 9.88
N ALA A 81 18.19 6.26 9.78
CA ALA A 81 17.98 6.30 10.62
C ALA A 81 17.94 7.10 10.96
N LEU A 82 18.13 7.23 10.71
CA LEU A 82 17.69 7.79 11.14
C LEU A 82 16.97 8.55 11.17
N CYS A 83 16.79 8.65 11.18
CA CYS A 83 15.86 9.07 11.48
C CYS A 83 15.23 9.38 11.62
N ASP A 84 15.24 9.24 11.80
CA ASP A 84 14.42 9.27 12.22
C ASP A 84 13.82 9.64 12.31
N GLY A 85 14.23 9.70 12.37
CA GLY A 85 13.53 9.56 12.75
C GLY A 85 12.99 10.06 12.55
N GLU A 86 12.90 10.09 12.62
CA GLU A 86 12.28 10.13 12.67
C GLU A 86 11.78 10.33 12.53
N GLU A 87 12.18 10.28 12.68
CA GLU A 87 11.59 10.10 12.75
C GLU A 87 11.21 9.98 12.66
N ALA A 88 11.66 9.84 12.73
CA ALA A 88 11.21 9.39 12.79
C ALA A 88 10.83 9.28 12.51
N ARG A 89 10.97 8.98 12.52
CA ARG A 89 10.43 8.56 12.42
C ARG A 89 9.93 8.69 12.17
N HIS A 90 10.29 8.70 12.03
CA HIS A 90 9.70 8.62 11.86
C HIS A 90 9.52 8.72 11.80
N ALA A 91 10.00 8.89 11.80
CA ALA A 91 9.75 8.86 11.99
C ALA A 91 9.68 8.84 11.87
#